data_f842738a5aba29457930b7e8c7428e97
#
_entry.id   f842738a5aba29457930b7e8c7428e97
#
_cell.length_a   1.000
_cell.length_b   1.000
_cell.length_c   1.000
_cell.angle_alpha   90.00
_cell.angle_beta   90.00
_cell.angle_gamma   90.00
#
_symmetry.space_group_name_H-M   'P 1'
#
loop_
_entity.id
_entity.type
_entity.pdbx_description
1 polymer ?
#
loop_
_entity_poly.entity_id
_entity_poly.type
_entity_poly.pdbx_seq_one_letter_code
_entity_poly.pdbx_strand_id
1 'polypeptide(L)'
;MAQLSALRLRGHPLAALFDEVAAPALHQIGEAWQRDRLSVAEEHVGSQAVIDAVARAQPLAEPPGEPVRPDRGVAVVAAVGSEQHDIAARMSACLLRAQGFEVLAPLAQTPAHDLAELVLRSRAALVALSSTMGNDHDESLRLAAAAARQTGGRVVVGGEGMRKARLPDEVRFLASLRDLDAEAQTAGRRRVRS
;
A
#
# COMPACT_ATOMS: atom_id res chain seq x y z
N MET A 1 -5.92 -15.33 -12.82
CA MET A 1 -6.98 -14.34 -12.49
C MET A 1 -8.05 -14.95 -11.57
N ALA A 2 -8.73 -16.02 -11.97
CA ALA A 2 -9.70 -16.71 -11.08
C ALA A 2 -9.10 -17.27 -9.78
N GLN A 3 -7.81 -17.52 -9.72
CA GLN A 3 -7.14 -18.17 -8.59
C GLN A 3 -7.09 -17.29 -7.32
N LEU A 4 -6.80 -15.99 -7.44
CA LEU A 4 -6.68 -15.09 -6.28
C LEU A 4 -8.04 -14.94 -5.57
N SER A 5 -9.11 -14.74 -6.34
CA SER A 5 -10.47 -14.70 -5.82
C SER A 5 -10.90 -16.03 -5.22
N ALA A 6 -10.57 -17.16 -5.87
CA ALA A 6 -10.89 -18.48 -5.35
C ALA A 6 -10.15 -18.80 -4.03
N LEU A 7 -8.89 -18.41 -3.90
CA LEU A 7 -8.11 -18.57 -2.67
C LEU A 7 -8.70 -17.68 -1.55
N ARG A 8 -9.08 -16.44 -1.88
CA ARG A 8 -9.74 -15.55 -0.91
C ARG A 8 -11.05 -16.13 -0.40
N LEU A 9 -11.91 -16.66 -1.28
CA LEU A 9 -13.15 -17.34 -0.92
C LEU A 9 -12.93 -18.59 -0.06
N ARG A 10 -11.76 -19.24 -0.14
CA ARG A 10 -11.36 -20.32 0.73
C ARG A 10 -10.79 -19.88 2.09
N GLY A 11 -10.83 -18.59 2.40
CA GLY A 11 -10.42 -18.05 3.69
C GLY A 11 -8.94 -17.67 3.81
N HIS A 12 -8.15 -17.69 2.71
CA HIS A 12 -6.77 -17.24 2.79
C HIS A 12 -6.69 -15.73 3.11
N PRO A 13 -5.83 -15.32 4.07
CA PRO A 13 -5.66 -13.92 4.42
C PRO A 13 -5.21 -13.09 3.22
N LEU A 14 -5.80 -11.89 3.05
CA LEU A 14 -5.52 -11.03 1.90
C LEU A 14 -4.03 -10.65 1.82
N ALA A 15 -3.42 -10.29 2.96
CA ALA A 15 -2.00 -9.98 3.03
C ALA A 15 -1.13 -11.16 2.55
N ALA A 16 -1.48 -12.39 2.95
CA ALA A 16 -0.77 -13.59 2.50
C ALA A 16 -0.88 -13.80 0.97
N LEU A 17 -2.07 -13.56 0.40
CA LEU A 17 -2.26 -13.67 -1.05
C LEU A 17 -1.44 -12.63 -1.82
N PHE A 18 -1.29 -11.42 -1.27
CA PHE A 18 -0.47 -10.40 -1.89
C PHE A 18 1.03 -10.72 -1.78
N ASP A 19 1.49 -11.18 -0.61
CA ASP A 19 2.92 -11.51 -0.40
C ASP A 19 3.34 -12.80 -1.13
N GLU A 20 2.47 -13.81 -1.22
CA GLU A 20 2.84 -15.15 -1.74
C GLU A 20 2.45 -15.36 -3.20
N VAL A 21 1.53 -14.57 -3.73
CA VAL A 21 1.02 -14.75 -5.11
C VAL A 21 1.23 -13.52 -5.95
N ALA A 22 0.70 -12.35 -5.53
CA ALA A 22 0.72 -11.16 -6.38
C ALA A 22 2.13 -10.56 -6.51
N ALA A 23 2.85 -10.35 -5.40
CA ALA A 23 4.19 -9.78 -5.43
C ALA A 23 5.21 -10.69 -6.14
N PRO A 24 5.24 -12.03 -5.92
CA PRO A 24 6.09 -12.92 -6.70
C PRO A 24 5.76 -12.95 -8.20
N ALA A 25 4.48 -12.87 -8.57
CA ALA A 25 4.08 -12.80 -9.99
C ALA A 25 4.62 -11.54 -10.67
N LEU A 26 4.50 -10.37 -10.00
CA LEU A 26 5.06 -9.11 -10.49
C LEU A 26 6.58 -9.18 -10.62
N HIS A 27 7.25 -9.78 -9.64
CA HIS A 27 8.69 -9.94 -9.67
C HIS A 27 9.13 -10.81 -10.86
N GLN A 28 8.44 -11.93 -11.12
CA GLN A 28 8.72 -12.80 -12.27
C GLN A 28 8.49 -12.08 -13.60
N ILE A 29 7.42 -11.26 -13.71
CA ILE A 29 7.16 -10.44 -14.90
C ILE A 29 8.30 -9.45 -15.12
N GLY A 30 8.70 -8.71 -14.08
CA GLY A 30 9.80 -7.75 -14.15
C GLY A 30 11.13 -8.40 -14.50
N GLU A 31 11.47 -9.56 -13.90
CA GLU A 31 12.67 -10.31 -14.26
C GLU A 31 12.65 -10.83 -15.70
N ALA A 32 11.50 -11.26 -16.19
CA ALA A 32 11.38 -11.72 -17.56
C ALA A 32 11.59 -10.58 -18.56
N TRP A 33 11.05 -9.41 -18.27
CA TRP A 33 11.29 -8.19 -19.05
C TRP A 33 12.77 -7.76 -18.99
N GLN A 34 13.39 -7.70 -17.82
CA GLN A 34 14.82 -7.34 -17.68
C GLN A 34 15.77 -8.29 -18.41
N ARG A 35 15.35 -9.53 -18.67
CA ARG A 35 16.09 -10.53 -19.43
C ARG A 35 15.68 -10.62 -20.90
N ASP A 36 15.01 -9.60 -21.43
CA ASP A 36 14.52 -9.54 -22.83
C ASP A 36 13.62 -10.72 -23.22
N ARG A 37 12.97 -11.40 -22.25
CA ARG A 37 12.02 -12.49 -22.50
C ARG A 37 10.59 -12.02 -22.67
N LEU A 38 10.30 -10.79 -22.28
CA LEU A 38 9.06 -10.08 -22.50
C LEU A 38 9.35 -8.72 -23.10
N SER A 39 8.56 -8.32 -24.07
CA SER A 39 8.53 -6.93 -24.54
C SER A 39 7.89 -6.02 -23.47
N VAL A 40 8.10 -4.72 -23.59
CA VAL A 40 7.44 -3.72 -22.73
C VAL A 40 5.92 -3.89 -22.76
N ALA A 41 5.34 -4.16 -23.94
CA ALA A 41 3.89 -4.34 -24.07
C ALA A 41 3.39 -5.58 -23.33
N GLU A 42 4.14 -6.69 -23.38
CA GLU A 42 3.79 -7.93 -22.65
C GLU A 42 3.94 -7.76 -21.14
N GLU A 43 4.98 -7.04 -20.68
CA GLU A 43 5.15 -6.67 -19.28
C GLU A 43 3.95 -5.85 -18.78
N HIS A 44 3.56 -4.79 -19.51
CA HIS A 44 2.40 -3.96 -19.18
C HIS A 44 1.10 -4.78 -19.11
N VAL A 45 0.86 -5.69 -20.06
CA VAL A 45 -0.31 -6.58 -20.02
C VAL A 45 -0.28 -7.49 -18.80
N GLY A 46 0.89 -8.05 -18.46
CA GLY A 46 1.07 -8.90 -17.29
C GLY A 46 0.82 -8.13 -15.98
N SER A 47 1.42 -6.95 -15.84
CA SER A 47 1.26 -6.08 -14.68
C SER A 47 -0.19 -5.59 -14.52
N GLN A 48 -0.85 -5.21 -15.62
CA GLN A 48 -2.28 -4.83 -15.60
C GLN A 48 -3.16 -6.01 -15.15
N ALA A 49 -2.84 -7.23 -15.56
CA ALA A 49 -3.58 -8.41 -15.11
C ALA A 49 -3.51 -8.59 -13.58
N VAL A 50 -2.36 -8.28 -12.95
CA VAL A 50 -2.23 -8.31 -11.49
C VAL A 50 -3.01 -7.17 -10.84
N ILE A 51 -2.96 -5.94 -11.40
CA ILE A 51 -3.76 -4.80 -10.92
C ILE A 51 -5.25 -5.15 -10.90
N ASP A 52 -5.74 -5.72 -11.97
CA ASP A 52 -7.15 -6.14 -12.08
C ASP A 52 -7.51 -7.24 -11.07
N ALA A 53 -6.58 -8.16 -10.78
CA ALA A 53 -6.79 -9.18 -9.76
C ALA A 53 -6.86 -8.58 -8.35
N VAL A 54 -5.99 -7.62 -8.03
CA VAL A 54 -6.00 -6.88 -6.76
C VAL A 54 -7.31 -6.10 -6.60
N ALA A 55 -7.76 -5.39 -7.65
CA ALA A 55 -9.01 -4.64 -7.62
C ALA A 55 -10.23 -5.55 -7.36
N ARG A 56 -10.25 -6.74 -7.94
CA ARG A 56 -11.33 -7.73 -7.71
C ARG A 56 -11.26 -8.43 -6.36
N ALA A 57 -10.09 -8.47 -5.73
CA ALA A 57 -9.96 -9.03 -4.40
C ALA A 57 -10.54 -8.12 -3.30
N GLN A 58 -10.66 -6.82 -3.57
CA GLN A 58 -11.16 -5.83 -2.61
C GLN A 58 -12.59 -6.12 -2.11
N PRO A 59 -13.60 -6.35 -2.98
CA PRO A 59 -14.95 -6.67 -2.51
C PRO A 59 -15.03 -7.97 -1.71
N LEU A 60 -14.14 -8.92 -1.98
CA LEU A 60 -14.07 -10.21 -1.28
C LEU A 60 -13.39 -10.10 0.10
N ALA A 61 -12.78 -8.95 0.40
CA ALA A 61 -12.22 -8.66 1.70
C ALA A 61 -13.28 -8.23 2.72
N GLU A 62 -14.44 -7.80 2.23
CA GLU A 62 -15.58 -7.43 3.06
C GLU A 62 -16.39 -8.67 3.46
N PRO A 63 -16.84 -8.78 4.74
CA PRO A 63 -17.75 -9.86 5.14
C PRO A 63 -19.02 -9.85 4.28
N PRO A 64 -19.55 -11.01 3.86
CA PRO A 64 -20.82 -11.04 3.15
C PRO A 64 -21.94 -10.44 4.03
N GLY A 65 -22.58 -9.38 3.57
CA GLY A 65 -23.79 -8.83 4.15
C GLY A 65 -23.72 -7.49 4.87
N GLU A 66 -22.52 -6.99 5.24
CA GLU A 66 -22.40 -5.64 5.79
C GLU A 66 -21.21 -4.91 5.15
N PRO A 67 -21.40 -3.67 4.66
CA PRO A 67 -20.27 -2.85 4.23
C PRO A 67 -19.37 -2.57 5.44
N VAL A 68 -18.05 -2.77 5.29
CA VAL A 68 -17.08 -2.38 6.32
C VAL A 68 -17.23 -0.89 6.53
N ARG A 69 -17.80 -0.50 7.66
CA ARG A 69 -17.85 0.91 8.05
C ARG A 69 -16.44 1.33 8.46
N PRO A 70 -15.91 2.42 7.90
CA PRO A 70 -14.60 2.92 8.32
C PRO A 70 -14.69 3.43 9.76
N ASP A 71 -14.24 2.64 10.71
CA ASP A 71 -14.22 2.95 12.15
C ASP A 71 -12.79 3.16 12.68
N ARG A 72 -11.77 2.88 11.86
CA ARG A 72 -10.36 2.99 12.22
C ARG A 72 -9.72 4.33 11.87
N GLY A 73 -10.50 5.26 11.29
CA GLY A 73 -10.01 6.55 10.83
C GLY A 73 -9.48 6.51 9.41
N VAL A 74 -8.78 7.56 9.01
CA VAL A 74 -8.26 7.74 7.65
C VAL A 74 -6.87 7.14 7.52
N ALA A 75 -6.63 6.42 6.42
CA ALA A 75 -5.29 6.06 5.97
C ALA A 75 -4.98 6.75 4.63
N VAL A 76 -3.76 7.30 4.51
CA VAL A 76 -3.25 7.83 3.24
C VAL A 76 -2.24 6.84 2.67
N VAL A 77 -2.39 6.51 1.39
CA VAL A 77 -1.53 5.52 0.71
C VAL A 77 -0.98 6.11 -0.59
N ALA A 78 0.34 6.16 -0.74
CA ALA A 78 0.97 6.68 -1.95
C ALA A 78 2.24 5.92 -2.32
N ALA A 79 2.56 5.92 -3.62
CA ALA A 79 3.91 5.66 -4.10
C ALA A 79 4.66 7.01 -4.13
N VAL A 80 5.92 7.02 -3.64
CA VAL A 80 6.63 8.27 -3.35
C VAL A 80 7.90 8.45 -4.17
N GLY A 81 8.36 9.69 -4.27
CA GLY A 81 9.49 10.09 -5.11
C GLY A 81 9.11 10.05 -6.60
N SER A 82 10.06 9.70 -7.45
CA SER A 82 9.86 9.52 -8.90
C SER A 82 9.19 8.17 -9.25
N GLU A 83 8.61 7.47 -8.27
CA GLU A 83 8.02 6.15 -8.45
C GLU A 83 6.78 6.21 -9.34
N GLN A 84 6.78 5.39 -10.38
CA GLN A 84 5.64 5.20 -11.28
C GLN A 84 4.88 3.89 -11.00
N HIS A 85 5.53 2.95 -10.29
CA HIS A 85 4.94 1.66 -9.97
C HIS A 85 4.03 1.79 -8.74
N ASP A 86 2.74 1.85 -8.97
CA ASP A 86 1.76 2.06 -7.91
C ASP A 86 1.08 0.77 -7.42
N ILE A 87 1.45 -0.41 -7.94
CA ILE A 87 0.78 -1.67 -7.61
C ILE A 87 0.93 -2.01 -6.13
N ALA A 88 2.10 -1.78 -5.53
CA ALA A 88 2.31 -1.97 -4.10
C ALA A 88 1.42 -1.05 -3.26
N ALA A 89 1.25 0.22 -3.69
CA ALA A 89 0.32 1.15 -3.05
C ALA A 89 -1.14 0.69 -3.21
N ARG A 90 -1.54 0.15 -4.37
CA ARG A 90 -2.88 -0.42 -4.58
C ARG A 90 -3.15 -1.63 -3.68
N MET A 91 -2.19 -2.54 -3.53
CA MET A 91 -2.31 -3.68 -2.61
C MET A 91 -2.45 -3.20 -1.16
N SER A 92 -1.64 -2.21 -0.76
CA SER A 92 -1.72 -1.59 0.57
C SER A 92 -3.08 -0.93 0.80
N ALA A 93 -3.58 -0.18 -0.17
CA ALA A 93 -4.90 0.47 -0.09
C ALA A 93 -6.04 -0.56 0.02
N CYS A 94 -5.98 -1.65 -0.76
CA CYS A 94 -6.94 -2.74 -0.68
C CYS A 94 -6.94 -3.39 0.71
N LEU A 95 -5.76 -3.67 1.26
CA LEU A 95 -5.60 -4.27 2.59
C LEU A 95 -6.14 -3.35 3.70
N LEU A 96 -5.80 -2.06 3.67
CA LEU A 96 -6.23 -1.11 4.69
C LEU A 96 -7.75 -0.86 4.66
N ARG A 97 -8.39 -0.87 3.48
CA ARG A 97 -9.85 -0.86 3.38
C ARG A 97 -10.46 -2.10 4.04
N ALA A 98 -9.89 -3.27 3.78
CA ALA A 98 -10.34 -4.52 4.43
C ALA A 98 -10.16 -4.50 5.96
N GLN A 99 -9.22 -3.70 6.47
CA GLN A 99 -9.01 -3.47 7.90
C GLN A 99 -9.92 -2.39 8.51
N GLY A 100 -10.83 -1.77 7.73
CA GLY A 100 -11.78 -0.78 8.20
C GLY A 100 -11.26 0.67 8.21
N PHE A 101 -10.23 1.00 7.43
CA PHE A 101 -9.83 2.39 7.21
C PHE A 101 -10.61 3.03 6.06
N GLU A 102 -10.95 4.31 6.20
CA GLU A 102 -11.20 5.17 5.06
C GLU A 102 -9.87 5.45 4.36
N VAL A 103 -9.72 5.01 3.10
CA VAL A 103 -8.43 5.08 2.41
C VAL A 103 -8.45 6.14 1.32
N LEU A 104 -7.60 7.14 1.48
CA LEU A 104 -7.25 8.13 0.47
C LEU A 104 -5.96 7.68 -0.23
N ALA A 105 -6.06 7.35 -1.51
CA ALA A 105 -4.96 6.77 -2.26
C ALA A 105 -4.65 7.59 -3.52
N PRO A 106 -3.87 8.70 -3.41
CA PRO A 106 -3.43 9.45 -4.58
C PRO A 106 -2.49 8.65 -5.49
N LEU A 107 -1.91 7.56 -4.97
CA LEU A 107 -1.05 6.61 -5.67
C LEU A 107 0.28 7.22 -6.10
N ALA A 108 0.67 7.08 -7.38
CA ALA A 108 1.95 7.54 -7.91
C ALA A 108 1.95 9.03 -8.31
N GLN A 109 3.14 9.60 -8.42
CA GLN A 109 3.40 10.96 -8.93
C GLN A 109 2.72 12.09 -8.14
N THR A 110 2.46 11.87 -6.86
CA THR A 110 1.93 12.91 -5.99
C THR A 110 3.09 13.76 -5.45
N PRO A 111 3.08 15.09 -5.68
CA PRO A 111 4.11 15.97 -5.14
C PRO A 111 4.20 15.85 -3.61
N ALA A 112 5.41 15.89 -3.08
CA ALA A 112 5.66 15.69 -1.64
C ALA A 112 4.87 16.68 -0.75
N HIS A 113 4.74 17.92 -1.19
CA HIS A 113 3.99 18.96 -0.46
C HIS A 113 2.48 18.66 -0.45
N ASP A 114 1.91 18.27 -1.59
CA ASP A 114 0.49 17.94 -1.70
C ASP A 114 0.13 16.69 -0.90
N LEU A 115 1.03 15.70 -0.89
CA LEU A 115 0.90 14.52 -0.04
C LEU A 115 0.87 14.89 1.45
N ALA A 116 1.79 15.75 1.89
CA ALA A 116 1.83 16.20 3.28
C ALA A 116 0.57 17.02 3.65
N GLU A 117 0.09 17.88 2.78
CA GLU A 117 -1.16 18.60 2.98
C GLU A 117 -2.35 17.66 3.10
N LEU A 118 -2.44 16.62 2.24
CA LEU A 118 -3.47 15.59 2.34
C LEU A 118 -3.43 14.87 3.69
N VAL A 119 -2.23 14.49 4.17
CA VAL A 119 -2.05 13.86 5.48
C VAL A 119 -2.55 14.76 6.61
N LEU A 120 -2.19 16.05 6.59
CA LEU A 120 -2.64 17.02 7.59
C LEU A 120 -4.16 17.22 7.58
N ARG A 121 -4.72 17.49 6.42
CA ARG A 121 -6.16 17.84 6.27
C ARG A 121 -7.05 16.65 6.60
N SER A 122 -6.65 15.45 6.19
CA SER A 122 -7.40 14.22 6.50
C SER A 122 -7.21 13.73 7.92
N ARG A 123 -6.22 14.29 8.67
CA ARG A 123 -5.82 13.83 10.00
C ARG A 123 -5.54 12.32 9.99
N ALA A 124 -4.81 11.86 9.00
CA ALA A 124 -4.55 10.45 8.77
C ALA A 124 -4.00 9.77 10.03
N ALA A 125 -4.62 8.67 10.42
CA ALA A 125 -4.15 7.83 11.53
C ALA A 125 -2.97 6.94 11.10
N LEU A 126 -2.92 6.60 9.80
CA LEU A 126 -1.86 5.80 9.20
C LEU A 126 -1.50 6.35 7.82
N VAL A 127 -0.23 6.47 7.54
CA VAL A 127 0.31 6.84 6.23
C VAL A 127 1.18 5.69 5.76
N ALA A 128 0.80 5.02 4.66
CA ALA A 128 1.54 3.92 4.08
C ALA A 128 2.14 4.33 2.73
N LEU A 129 3.46 4.38 2.67
CA LEU A 129 4.19 4.84 1.50
C LEU A 129 4.97 3.68 0.87
N SER A 130 5.07 3.65 -0.45
CA SER A 130 5.81 2.60 -1.15
C SER A 130 6.76 3.18 -2.19
N SER A 131 7.88 2.49 -2.40
CA SER A 131 8.76 2.68 -3.54
C SER A 131 9.38 1.36 -3.95
N THR A 132 9.28 1.02 -5.23
CA THR A 132 9.82 -0.21 -5.82
C THR A 132 11.19 0.02 -6.43
N MET A 133 11.31 1.05 -7.26
CA MET A 133 12.53 1.42 -7.99
C MET A 133 13.05 2.79 -7.55
N GLY A 134 12.33 3.45 -6.64
CA GLY A 134 12.35 4.88 -6.44
C GLY A 134 13.67 5.46 -5.96
N ASN A 135 13.97 6.60 -6.58
CA ASN A 135 14.88 7.61 -6.10
C ASN A 135 14.06 8.83 -5.63
N ASP A 136 14.69 9.78 -4.99
CA ASP A 136 14.10 11.09 -4.61
C ASP A 136 12.91 10.99 -3.63
N HIS A 137 12.86 9.98 -2.78
CA HIS A 137 11.79 9.81 -1.79
C HIS A 137 11.99 10.60 -0.49
N ASP A 138 13.19 11.12 -0.23
CA ASP A 138 13.56 11.74 1.06
C ASP A 138 12.65 12.92 1.42
N GLU A 139 12.29 13.77 0.46
CA GLU A 139 11.41 14.91 0.70
C GLU A 139 10.00 14.44 1.07
N SER A 140 9.46 13.49 0.33
CA SER A 140 8.14 12.91 0.60
C SER A 140 8.08 12.26 1.98
N LEU A 141 9.12 11.51 2.36
CA LEU A 141 9.21 10.88 3.69
C LEU A 141 9.25 11.93 4.80
N ARG A 142 10.12 12.92 4.66
CA ARG A 142 10.30 13.96 5.66
C ARG A 142 9.03 14.79 5.87
N LEU A 143 8.38 15.21 4.77
CA LEU A 143 7.16 16.02 4.85
C LEU A 143 5.96 15.22 5.36
N ALA A 144 5.79 13.97 4.90
CA ALA A 144 4.72 13.09 5.38
C ALA A 144 4.89 12.76 6.88
N ALA A 145 6.13 12.49 7.33
CA ALA A 145 6.43 12.25 8.75
C ALA A 145 6.12 13.47 9.62
N ALA A 146 6.53 14.67 9.17
CA ALA A 146 6.24 15.92 9.88
C ALA A 146 4.73 16.19 9.97
N ALA A 147 3.99 15.93 8.89
CA ALA A 147 2.54 16.09 8.86
C ALA A 147 1.83 15.07 9.78
N ALA A 148 2.21 13.80 9.71
CA ALA A 148 1.63 12.74 10.54
C ALA A 148 1.89 12.99 12.03
N ARG A 149 3.08 13.45 12.40
CA ARG A 149 3.42 13.81 13.78
C ARG A 149 2.47 14.88 14.35
N GLN A 150 2.10 15.90 13.55
CA GLN A 150 1.17 16.95 13.98
C GLN A 150 -0.23 16.42 14.27
N THR A 151 -0.65 15.36 13.58
CA THR A 151 -1.98 14.77 13.74
C THR A 151 -2.00 13.54 14.67
N GLY A 152 -0.84 13.11 15.15
CA GLY A 152 -0.68 11.89 15.94
C GLY A 152 -0.82 10.61 15.11
N GLY A 153 -0.65 10.71 13.79
CA GLY A 153 -0.62 9.59 12.86
C GLY A 153 0.72 8.86 12.87
N ARG A 154 0.76 7.69 12.24
CA ARG A 154 1.97 6.89 12.04
C ARG A 154 2.34 6.85 10.57
N VAL A 155 3.64 6.77 10.27
CA VAL A 155 4.15 6.60 8.91
C VAL A 155 4.87 5.26 8.80
N VAL A 156 4.47 4.48 7.81
CA VAL A 156 5.13 3.22 7.46
C VAL A 156 5.54 3.25 5.99
N VAL A 157 6.61 2.57 5.68
CA VAL A 157 7.12 2.48 4.30
C VAL A 157 7.43 1.04 3.93
N GLY A 158 7.27 0.72 2.66
CA GLY A 158 7.61 -0.60 2.12
C GLY A 158 8.09 -0.55 0.68
N GLY A 159 8.45 -1.70 0.16
CA GLY A 159 8.99 -1.87 -1.18
C GLY A 159 10.51 -1.93 -1.22
N GLU A 160 11.03 -2.49 -2.31
CA GLU A 160 12.48 -2.75 -2.45
C GLU A 160 13.31 -1.46 -2.47
N GLY A 161 12.78 -0.38 -3.08
CA GLY A 161 13.42 0.94 -3.10
C GLY A 161 13.64 1.55 -1.72
N MET A 162 12.81 1.15 -0.73
CA MET A 162 12.92 1.66 0.65
C MET A 162 13.84 0.82 1.55
N ARG A 163 14.24 -0.38 1.13
CA ARG A 163 14.99 -1.32 1.98
C ARG A 163 16.34 -0.77 2.47
N LYS A 164 16.98 0.08 1.68
CA LYS A 164 18.27 0.70 1.99
C LYS A 164 18.17 2.22 2.20
N ALA A 165 16.96 2.77 2.19
CA ALA A 165 16.73 4.19 2.39
C ALA A 165 17.09 4.60 3.83
N ARG A 166 17.59 5.82 3.97
CA ARG A 166 17.73 6.44 5.30
C ARG A 166 16.37 6.99 5.73
N LEU A 167 15.74 6.31 6.67
CA LEU A 167 14.42 6.69 7.15
C LEU A 167 14.52 7.69 8.32
N PRO A 168 13.61 8.68 8.40
CA PRO A 168 13.39 9.44 9.63
C PRO A 168 13.02 8.51 10.80
N ASP A 169 13.38 8.89 12.04
CA ASP A 169 13.19 8.05 13.24
C ASP A 169 11.73 7.64 13.46
N GLU A 170 10.78 8.46 13.04
CA GLU A 170 9.34 8.20 13.18
C GLU A 170 8.76 7.31 12.07
N VAL A 171 9.55 6.99 11.03
CA VAL A 171 9.13 6.20 9.87
C VAL A 171 9.59 4.76 10.04
N ARG A 172 8.65 3.83 9.99
CA ARG A 172 8.94 2.40 10.14
C ARG A 172 8.94 1.69 8.79
N PHE A 173 10.01 0.94 8.52
CA PHE A 173 10.06 0.04 7.37
C PHE A 173 9.27 -1.25 7.66
N LEU A 174 8.46 -1.66 6.69
CA LEU A 174 7.72 -2.91 6.69
C LEU A 174 8.24 -3.79 5.55
N ALA A 175 8.57 -5.04 5.85
CA ALA A 175 9.15 -5.96 4.88
C ALA A 175 8.08 -6.65 4.01
N SER A 176 6.82 -6.66 4.46
CA SER A 176 5.73 -7.40 3.83
C SER A 176 4.38 -6.71 4.04
N LEU A 177 3.37 -7.13 3.28
CA LEU A 177 1.99 -6.70 3.51
C LEU A 177 1.37 -7.35 4.76
N ARG A 178 1.90 -8.47 5.24
CA ARG A 178 1.56 -9.01 6.55
C ARG A 178 1.99 -8.09 7.69
N ASP A 179 3.15 -7.43 7.56
CA ASP A 179 3.58 -6.44 8.54
C ASP A 179 2.66 -5.22 8.53
N LEU A 180 2.18 -4.79 7.34
CA LEU A 180 1.19 -3.73 7.21
C LEU A 180 -0.15 -4.13 7.84
N ASP A 181 -0.59 -5.38 7.64
CA ASP A 181 -1.79 -5.92 8.25
C ASP A 181 -1.72 -5.87 9.79
N ALA A 182 -0.60 -6.31 10.36
CA ALA A 182 -0.34 -6.25 11.79
C ALA A 182 -0.28 -4.80 12.33
N GLU A 183 0.38 -3.90 11.60
CA GLU A 183 0.45 -2.48 11.95
C GLU A 183 -0.93 -1.83 11.93
N ALA A 184 -1.75 -2.11 10.90
CA ALA A 184 -3.10 -1.62 10.76
C ALA A 184 -4.00 -2.03 11.95
N GLN A 185 -3.87 -3.26 12.44
CA GLN A 185 -4.62 -3.75 13.61
C GLN A 185 -4.33 -2.95 14.87
N THR A 186 -3.14 -2.39 15.01
CA THR A 186 -2.74 -1.59 16.18
C THR A 186 -3.01 -0.09 16.01
N ALA A 187 -2.95 0.45 14.80
CA ALA A 187 -3.10 1.88 14.52
C ALA A 187 -4.53 2.39 14.81
N GLY A 188 -5.57 1.59 14.52
CA GLY A 188 -6.98 1.99 14.69
C GLY A 188 -7.52 1.98 16.12
N ARG A 189 -6.83 1.37 17.08
CA ARG A 189 -7.33 1.20 18.46
C ARG A 189 -7.16 2.42 19.39
N ARG A 190 -6.54 3.51 18.93
CA ARG A 190 -6.17 4.65 19.77
C ARG A 190 -7.22 5.76 19.92
N ARG A 191 -8.41 5.65 19.31
CA ARG A 191 -9.44 6.71 19.36
C ARG A 191 -10.76 6.29 20.01
N VAL A 192 -10.72 5.51 21.11
CA VAL A 192 -11.84 5.48 22.06
C VAL A 192 -11.31 5.97 23.40
N ARG A 193 -11.10 7.28 23.50
CA ARG A 193 -11.19 8.04 24.75
C ARG A 193 -11.88 9.34 24.43
N SER A 194 -13.18 9.36 24.73
CA SER A 194 -14.02 10.52 24.92
C SER A 194 -13.38 11.52 25.85
#